data_ea742b028b682d22c4d24b4201adae59
#
_entry.id   ea742b028b682d22c4d24b4201adae59
#
_cell.length_a   1.000
_cell.length_b   1.000
_cell.length_c   1.000
_cell.angle_alpha   90.00
_cell.angle_beta   90.00
_cell.angle_gamma   90.00
#
_symmetry.space_group_name_H-M   'P 1'
#
loop_
_entity.id
_entity.type
_entity.pdbx_description
1 polymer ?
#
loop_
_entity_poly.entity_id
_entity_poly.type
_entity_poly.pdbx_seq_one_letter_code
_entity_poly.pdbx_strand_id
1 'polypeptide(L)'
;MNRLTQAGLEIAYLSPLPLSFSQTDGFKPAPTREFPNQWHVEASTSTPTAKLGLVTVMVPHRTGQTPVWHAQRRDTATEVVVEVTVDGKTHVIHLPNPGDSLPARYTPPRRLAATP
;
A
#
# COMPACT_ATOMS: atom_id res chain seq x y z
N MET A 1 0.03 15.45 -30.74
CA MET A 1 0.16 14.00 -30.47
C MET A 1 -0.26 13.71 -29.05
N ASN A 2 -1.28 12.93 -28.94
CA ASN A 2 -1.76 12.56 -27.63
C ASN A 2 -0.89 11.49 -27.00
N ARG A 3 -0.26 11.87 -25.95
CA ARG A 3 0.34 10.87 -25.10
C ARG A 3 -0.58 10.57 -23.97
N LEU A 4 -1.21 9.44 -24.09
CA LEU A 4 -1.81 8.87 -22.92
C LEU A 4 -0.67 8.48 -22.00
N THR A 5 -0.46 9.26 -20.97
CA THR A 5 0.45 8.89 -19.94
C THR A 5 -0.22 7.78 -19.18
N GLN A 6 0.09 6.55 -19.53
CA GLN A 6 -0.41 5.42 -18.79
C GLN A 6 0.36 5.31 -17.49
N ALA A 7 -0.37 5.25 -16.43
CA ALA A 7 0.19 5.07 -15.11
C ALA A 7 -0.33 3.80 -14.50
N GLY A 8 0.50 3.15 -13.71
CA GLY A 8 0.14 2.02 -12.90
C GLY A 8 0.20 2.37 -11.43
N LEU A 9 -0.47 1.56 -10.62
CA LEU A 9 -0.43 1.67 -9.18
C LEU A 9 -0.28 0.28 -8.61
N GLU A 10 0.76 0.07 -7.84
CA GLU A 10 0.95 -1.16 -7.10
C GLU A 10 0.53 -0.93 -5.67
N ILE A 11 -0.18 -1.89 -5.09
CA ILE A 11 -0.74 -1.78 -3.76
C ILE A 11 -0.35 -3.01 -2.96
N ALA A 12 0.19 -2.78 -1.76
CA ALA A 12 0.40 -3.82 -0.77
C ALA A 12 -0.55 -3.61 0.40
N TYR A 13 -1.24 -4.67 0.78
CA TYR A 13 -2.12 -4.67 1.94
C TYR A 13 -1.41 -5.41 3.06
N LEU A 14 -0.99 -4.68 4.08
CA LEU A 14 -0.26 -5.23 5.22
C LEU A 14 -1.22 -5.48 6.35
N SER A 15 -1.52 -6.74 6.60
CA SER A 15 -2.52 -7.17 7.57
C SER A 15 -1.90 -8.21 8.51
N PRO A 16 -2.24 -8.18 9.82
CA PRO A 16 -1.86 -9.27 10.72
C PRO A 16 -2.63 -10.56 10.46
N LEU A 17 -3.73 -10.49 9.70
CA LEU A 17 -4.54 -11.66 9.35
C LEU A 17 -4.43 -11.91 7.85
N PRO A 18 -4.54 -13.17 7.42
CA PRO A 18 -4.56 -13.48 5.98
C PRO A 18 -5.74 -12.81 5.29
N LEU A 19 -5.49 -12.31 4.08
CA LEU A 19 -6.50 -11.67 3.26
C LEU A 19 -6.73 -12.47 1.99
N SER A 20 -7.99 -12.51 1.56
CA SER A 20 -8.38 -13.00 0.24
C SER A 20 -8.72 -11.81 -0.62
N PHE A 21 -8.31 -11.86 -1.89
CA PHE A 21 -8.50 -10.76 -2.82
C PHE A 21 -9.39 -11.19 -3.98
N SER A 22 -10.24 -10.27 -4.41
CA SER A 22 -10.96 -10.42 -5.66
C SER A 22 -10.85 -9.13 -6.45
N GLN A 23 -10.84 -9.27 -7.78
CA GLN A 23 -10.77 -8.14 -8.68
C GLN A 23 -11.81 -8.31 -9.77
N THR A 24 -12.69 -7.34 -9.92
CA THR A 24 -13.74 -7.35 -10.92
C THR A 24 -13.80 -6.01 -11.61
N ASP A 25 -14.34 -6.00 -12.82
CA ASP A 25 -14.60 -4.76 -13.57
C ASP A 25 -16.09 -4.46 -13.69
N GLY A 26 -16.92 -5.20 -12.98
CA GLY A 26 -18.36 -5.01 -12.98
C GLY A 26 -18.82 -4.14 -11.82
N PHE A 27 -19.75 -3.24 -12.08
CA PHE A 27 -20.39 -2.42 -11.08
C PHE A 27 -21.87 -2.78 -10.95
N LYS A 28 -22.37 -2.73 -9.73
CA LYS A 28 -23.80 -2.89 -9.44
C LYS A 28 -24.30 -1.70 -8.62
N PRO A 29 -25.24 -0.90 -9.12
CA PRO A 29 -25.86 -0.99 -10.45
C PRO A 29 -24.91 -0.58 -11.58
N ALA A 30 -25.19 -1.08 -12.77
CA ALA A 30 -24.39 -0.73 -13.94
C ALA A 30 -24.49 0.77 -14.21
N PRO A 31 -23.40 1.39 -14.69
CA PRO A 31 -23.43 2.81 -15.03
C PRO A 31 -24.42 3.06 -16.16
N THR A 32 -25.12 4.21 -16.09
CA THR A 32 -26.11 4.59 -17.10
C THR A 32 -25.49 5.18 -18.36
N ARG A 33 -24.18 5.41 -18.37
CA ARG A 33 -23.42 5.91 -19.51
C ARG A 33 -22.34 4.92 -19.87
N GLU A 34 -21.92 4.98 -21.13
CA GLU A 34 -20.78 4.21 -21.58
C GLU A 34 -19.49 4.81 -20.99
N PHE A 35 -19.06 4.29 -19.89
CA PHE A 35 -17.75 4.58 -19.35
C PHE A 35 -16.87 3.37 -19.50
N PRO A 36 -15.56 3.54 -19.66
CA PRO A 36 -14.66 2.41 -19.58
C PRO A 36 -14.85 1.69 -18.25
N ASN A 37 -14.84 0.39 -18.26
CA ASN A 37 -14.92 -0.39 -17.04
C ASN A 37 -13.72 -0.09 -16.15
N GLN A 38 -13.98 0.08 -14.88
CA GLN A 38 -12.94 0.29 -13.90
C GLN A 38 -12.79 -0.97 -13.05
N TRP A 39 -11.56 -1.24 -12.68
CA TRP A 39 -11.28 -2.38 -11.83
C TRP A 39 -11.67 -2.08 -10.39
N HIS A 40 -12.33 -3.05 -9.78
CA HIS A 40 -12.73 -3.02 -8.40
C HIS A 40 -12.02 -4.14 -7.66
N VAL A 41 -11.30 -3.80 -6.60
CA VAL A 41 -10.54 -4.76 -5.79
C VAL A 41 -11.16 -4.85 -4.41
N GLU A 42 -11.46 -6.06 -3.98
CA GLU A 42 -11.89 -6.33 -2.61
C GLU A 42 -10.85 -7.17 -1.89
N ALA A 43 -10.56 -6.78 -0.66
CA ALA A 43 -9.73 -7.56 0.24
C ALA A 43 -10.59 -7.96 1.44
N SER A 44 -10.60 -9.24 1.75
CA SER A 44 -11.44 -9.78 2.82
C SER A 44 -10.62 -10.65 3.76
N THR A 45 -10.94 -10.63 5.04
CA THR A 45 -10.36 -11.58 5.99
C THR A 45 -11.03 -12.95 5.79
N SER A 46 -10.25 -14.01 5.97
CA SER A 46 -10.80 -15.37 5.83
C SER A 46 -11.72 -15.75 6.97
N THR A 47 -11.60 -15.09 8.11
CA THR A 47 -12.47 -15.27 9.27
C THR A 47 -12.99 -13.93 9.73
N PRO A 48 -14.24 -13.85 10.26
CA PRO A 48 -14.74 -12.62 10.84
C PRO A 48 -13.87 -12.15 11.99
N THR A 49 -13.65 -10.86 12.07
CA THR A 49 -12.85 -10.26 13.14
C THR A 49 -13.52 -8.98 13.63
N ALA A 50 -13.43 -8.74 14.93
CA ALA A 50 -13.99 -7.53 15.54
C ALA A 50 -13.07 -6.31 15.35
N LYS A 51 -11.78 -6.54 15.16
CA LYS A 51 -10.80 -5.47 14.97
C LYS A 51 -9.78 -5.88 13.92
N LEU A 52 -9.49 -4.94 13.03
CA LEU A 52 -8.47 -5.15 12.01
C LEU A 52 -7.76 -3.81 11.78
N GLY A 53 -6.47 -3.78 12.07
CA GLY A 53 -5.61 -2.66 11.69
C GLY A 53 -4.97 -2.97 10.36
N LEU A 54 -5.44 -2.34 9.30
CA LEU A 54 -4.93 -2.53 7.95
C LEU A 54 -4.04 -1.36 7.55
N VAL A 55 -2.87 -1.67 7.05
CA VAL A 55 -1.98 -0.67 6.46
C VAL A 55 -1.88 -0.95 4.97
N THR A 56 -2.10 0.07 4.18
CA THR A 56 -2.01 -0.03 2.72
C THR A 56 -0.84 0.84 2.24
N VAL A 57 0.02 0.27 1.45
CA VAL A 57 1.12 0.98 0.80
C VAL A 57 0.85 1.04 -0.68
N MET A 58 0.89 2.23 -1.24
CA MET A 58 0.62 2.47 -2.66
C MET A 58 1.85 3.05 -3.32
N VAL A 59 2.27 2.45 -4.42
CA VAL A 59 3.41 2.91 -5.19
C VAL A 59 2.96 3.20 -6.62
N PRO A 60 2.73 4.46 -6.96
CA PRO A 60 2.40 4.82 -8.34
C PRO A 60 3.66 4.79 -9.22
N HIS A 61 3.46 4.44 -10.46
CA HIS A 61 4.56 4.44 -11.44
C HIS A 61 4.03 4.70 -12.84
N ARG A 62 4.92 5.06 -13.73
CA ARG A 62 4.58 5.17 -15.15
C ARG A 62 4.65 3.79 -15.79
N THR A 63 3.85 3.60 -16.80
CA THR A 63 3.87 2.35 -17.58
C THR A 63 5.26 2.12 -18.14
N GLY A 64 5.75 0.90 -17.99
CA GLY A 64 7.10 0.54 -18.40
C GLY A 64 8.19 0.85 -17.39
N GLN A 65 7.86 1.51 -16.30
CA GLN A 65 8.81 1.86 -15.24
C GLN A 65 8.36 1.24 -13.91
N THR A 66 8.13 -0.06 -13.91
CA THR A 66 7.70 -0.77 -12.71
C THR A 66 8.81 -0.72 -11.65
N PRO A 67 8.55 -0.14 -10.49
CA PRO A 67 9.57 -0.08 -9.44
C PRO A 67 9.80 -1.46 -8.84
N VAL A 68 11.03 -1.68 -8.38
CA VAL A 68 11.34 -2.84 -7.55
C VAL A 68 11.13 -2.43 -6.11
N TRP A 69 10.13 -3.03 -5.47
CA TRP A 69 9.79 -2.62 -4.12
C TRP A 69 9.16 -3.77 -3.34
N HIS A 70 9.25 -3.65 -2.03
CA HIS A 70 8.51 -4.51 -1.11
C HIS A 70 8.22 -3.75 0.17
N ALA A 71 7.23 -4.22 0.90
CA ALA A 71 6.83 -3.63 2.17
C ALA A 71 6.69 -4.73 3.22
N GLN A 72 7.07 -4.42 4.43
CA GLN A 72 6.96 -5.31 5.57
C GLN A 72 6.32 -4.57 6.74
N ARG A 73 5.57 -5.31 7.53
CA ARG A 73 4.93 -4.80 8.72
C ARG A 73 5.42 -5.57 9.94
N ARG A 74 5.74 -4.81 10.99
CA ARG A 74 6.10 -5.38 12.28
C ARG A 74 5.31 -4.66 13.36
N ASP A 75 4.55 -5.41 14.14
CA ASP A 75 3.76 -4.86 15.22
C ASP A 75 4.54 -4.96 16.52
N THR A 76 4.57 -3.87 17.26
CA THR A 76 5.13 -3.81 18.61
C THR A 76 4.00 -3.55 19.61
N ALA A 77 4.34 -3.51 20.89
CA ALA A 77 3.34 -3.25 21.92
C ALA A 77 2.69 -1.86 21.79
N THR A 78 3.40 -0.89 21.19
CA THR A 78 2.96 0.51 21.16
C THR A 78 2.74 1.05 19.76
N GLU A 79 3.25 0.39 18.73
CA GLU A 79 3.17 0.94 17.38
C GLU A 79 3.24 -0.16 16.31
N VAL A 80 2.84 0.22 15.11
CA VAL A 80 3.04 -0.57 13.91
C VAL A 80 4.20 0.03 13.14
N VAL A 81 5.21 -0.76 12.85
CA VAL A 81 6.37 -0.31 12.07
C VAL A 81 6.24 -0.86 10.66
N VAL A 82 6.26 0.04 9.69
CA VAL A 82 6.17 -0.32 8.27
C VAL A 82 7.50 0.03 7.60
N GLU A 83 8.11 -0.96 7.00
CA GLU A 83 9.33 -0.77 6.23
C GLU A 83 9.00 -0.93 4.75
N VAL A 84 9.27 0.11 3.98
CA VAL A 84 9.03 0.11 2.54
C VAL A 84 10.37 0.31 1.84
N THR A 85 10.77 -0.67 1.05
CA THR A 85 11.99 -0.59 0.27
C THR A 85 11.61 -0.37 -1.19
N VAL A 86 12.04 0.74 -1.75
CA VAL A 86 11.81 1.09 -3.15
C VAL A 86 13.17 1.36 -3.79
N ASP A 87 13.47 0.62 -4.84
CA ASP A 87 14.72 0.77 -5.59
C ASP A 87 15.94 0.78 -4.68
N GLY A 88 15.97 -0.15 -3.72
CA GLY A 88 17.07 -0.33 -2.79
C GLY A 88 17.12 0.63 -1.61
N LYS A 89 16.16 1.55 -1.51
CA LYS A 89 16.11 2.53 -0.42
C LYS A 89 14.98 2.16 0.53
N THR A 90 15.31 2.04 1.82
CA THR A 90 14.34 1.64 2.83
C THR A 90 13.83 2.85 3.61
N HIS A 91 12.52 2.98 3.59
CA HIS A 91 11.78 3.99 4.36
C HIS A 91 11.13 3.30 5.55
N VAL A 92 11.22 3.90 6.72
CA VAL A 92 10.63 3.33 7.93
C VAL A 92 9.58 4.30 8.46
N ILE A 93 8.37 3.81 8.62
CA ILE A 93 7.25 4.58 9.13
C ILE A 93 6.79 3.94 10.44
N HIS A 94 6.67 4.76 11.47
CA HIS A 94 6.18 4.33 12.77
C HIS A 94 4.78 4.91 12.96
N LEU A 95 3.80 4.02 13.10
CA LEU A 95 2.40 4.40 13.29
C LEU A 95 1.99 4.02 14.71
N PRO A 96 1.66 4.99 15.58
CA PRO A 96 1.22 4.67 16.93
C PRO A 96 -0.08 3.87 16.90
N ASN A 97 -0.24 2.99 17.87
CA ASN A 97 -1.49 2.26 18.03
C ASN A 97 -2.63 3.21 18.38
N PRO A 98 -3.88 2.90 17.99
CA PRO A 98 -5.01 3.73 18.38
C PRO A 98 -5.08 3.90 19.90
N GLY A 99 -5.28 5.13 20.34
CA GLY A 99 -5.32 5.47 21.76
C GLY A 99 -3.99 5.99 22.32
N ASP A 100 -2.89 5.79 21.63
CA ASP A 100 -1.62 6.38 22.01
C ASP A 100 -1.51 7.82 21.51
N SER A 101 -0.96 8.68 22.35
CA SER A 101 -0.81 10.10 22.03
C SER A 101 0.46 10.41 21.24
N LEU A 102 1.22 9.39 20.85
CA LEU A 102 2.47 9.58 20.13
C LEU A 102 2.18 9.95 18.67
N PRO A 103 2.98 10.86 18.09
CA PRO A 103 2.83 11.16 16.66
C PRO A 103 3.40 10.05 15.79
N ALA A 104 2.91 9.96 14.57
CA ALA A 104 3.55 9.15 13.56
C ALA A 104 4.96 9.69 13.26
N ARG A 105 5.89 8.81 13.00
CA ARG A 105 7.27 9.17 12.73
C ARG A 105 7.73 8.55 11.42
N TYR A 106 8.57 9.27 10.70
CA TYR A 106 9.15 8.78 9.48
C TYR A 106 10.66 8.87 9.55
N THR A 107 11.32 7.75 9.23
CA THR A 107 12.77 7.70 9.12
C THR A 107 13.12 7.51 7.64
N PRO A 108 13.77 8.50 7.01
CA PRO A 108 14.15 8.38 5.61
C PRO A 108 15.27 7.35 5.43
N PRO A 109 15.51 6.92 4.17
CA PRO A 109 16.59 6.00 3.89
C PRO A 109 17.93 6.60 4.31
N ARG A 110 18.78 5.74 4.87
CA ARG A 110 20.13 6.15 5.20
C ARG A 110 20.86 6.55 3.95
N ARG A 111 21.37 7.77 3.95
CA ARG A 111 22.34 8.15 2.94
C ARG A 111 23.59 7.31 3.17
N LEU A 112 23.94 6.51 2.18
CA LEU A 112 25.25 5.90 2.20
C LEU A 112 26.26 7.03 2.27
N ALA A 113 27.09 7.00 3.33
CA ALA A 113 28.17 7.95 3.44
C ALA A 113 28.96 7.93 2.12
N ALA A 114 29.11 9.12 1.53
CA ALA A 114 29.91 9.22 0.34
C ALA A 114 31.30 8.66 0.66
N THR A 115 31.68 7.62 -0.05
CA THR A 115 33.03 7.11 0.09
C THR A 115 33.98 8.21 -0.34
N PRO A 116 34.91 8.59 0.50
CA PRO A 116 35.90 9.60 0.10
C PRO A 116 36.71 9.16 -1.12
#